data_cd7736ba680b1b46289a0eaab8c7d62e
#
_entry.id   cd7736ba680b1b46289a0eaab8c7d62e
#
_cell.length_a   1.000
_cell.length_b   1.000
_cell.length_c   1.000
_cell.angle_alpha   90.00
_cell.angle_beta   90.00
_cell.angle_gamma   90.00
#
_symmetry.space_group_name_H-M   'P 1'
#
loop_
_entity.id
_entity.type
_entity.pdbx_description
1 polymer ?
#
loop_
_entity_poly.entity_id
_entity_poly.type
_entity_poly.pdbx_seq_one_letter_code
_entity_poly.pdbx_strand_id
1 'polypeptide(L)'
;LQYMVEHPGEGDNHNAEAFAHCYRRLAEIIPQLIAEGANPRIMLDYSGNLLWGFQQMGRHDILDALQRLVCDPALQPHVEWLGTFWSHAVAPSTPIPDLKLQILAWQQHFAAMFGDAALQRVKGFSPPEMHLPNHPDTLYEFIKALRECGYRWLLVQEHSVENPDGTPLSREQALLPNLLV
;
A
#
# COMPACT_ATOMS: atom_id res chain seq x y z
N LEU A 1 -7.62 12.19 7.45
CA LEU A 1 -7.94 11.88 8.85
C LEU A 1 -7.48 13.00 9.80
N GLN A 2 -6.23 13.47 9.70
CA GLN A 2 -5.71 14.55 10.55
C GLN A 2 -6.61 15.80 10.52
N TYR A 3 -6.97 16.30 9.34
CA TYR A 3 -7.89 17.43 9.19
C TYR A 3 -9.22 17.17 9.91
N MET A 4 -9.79 15.96 9.78
CA MET A 4 -11.05 15.61 10.42
C MET A 4 -10.97 15.64 11.94
N VAL A 5 -9.84 15.20 12.51
CA VAL A 5 -9.61 15.22 13.96
C VAL A 5 -9.42 16.65 14.48
N GLU A 6 -8.75 17.49 13.71
CA GLU A 6 -8.50 18.91 14.07
C GLU A 6 -9.75 19.80 13.91
N HIS A 7 -10.75 19.37 13.12
CA HIS A 7 -11.96 20.13 12.81
C HIS A 7 -13.25 19.31 13.10
N PRO A 8 -13.47 18.87 14.33
CA PRO A 8 -14.50 17.88 14.66
C PRO A 8 -15.95 18.35 14.45
N GLY A 9 -16.16 19.63 14.23
CA GLY A 9 -17.51 20.19 13.99
C GLY A 9 -17.87 20.40 12.53
N GLU A 10 -17.02 19.97 11.59
CA GLU A 10 -17.20 20.24 10.16
C GLU A 10 -17.62 18.97 9.39
N GLY A 11 -18.74 19.03 8.66
CA GLY A 11 -19.22 17.94 7.80
C GLY A 11 -19.27 16.58 8.51
N ASP A 12 -18.63 15.58 7.92
CA ASP A 12 -18.54 14.21 8.44
C ASP A 12 -17.39 13.98 9.43
N ASN A 13 -16.73 15.03 9.90
CA ASN A 13 -15.56 14.92 10.77
C ASN A 13 -15.85 14.26 12.11
N HIS A 14 -17.14 14.22 12.54
CA HIS A 14 -17.56 13.46 13.72
C HIS A 14 -17.25 11.95 13.63
N ASN A 15 -17.00 11.42 12.42
CA ASN A 15 -16.61 10.04 12.18
C ASN A 15 -15.09 9.78 12.31
N ALA A 16 -14.29 10.79 12.60
CA ALA A 16 -12.83 10.69 12.62
C ALA A 16 -12.30 9.57 13.52
N GLU A 17 -12.89 9.41 14.72
CA GLU A 17 -12.51 8.34 15.64
C GLU A 17 -12.93 6.94 15.15
N ALA A 18 -14.04 6.82 14.44
CA ALA A 18 -14.46 5.56 13.82
C ALA A 18 -13.46 5.15 12.72
N PHE A 19 -13.02 6.09 11.89
CA PHE A 19 -11.98 5.83 10.88
C PHE A 19 -10.65 5.46 11.53
N ALA A 20 -10.22 6.17 12.57
CA ALA A 20 -8.99 5.85 13.30
C ALA A 20 -9.06 4.44 13.92
N HIS A 21 -10.21 4.07 14.47
CA HIS A 21 -10.44 2.73 15.03
C HIS A 21 -10.26 1.64 13.97
N CYS A 22 -10.67 1.85 12.73
CA CYS A 22 -10.53 0.86 11.65
C CYS A 22 -9.07 0.45 11.44
N TYR A 23 -8.14 1.40 11.48
CA TYR A 23 -6.70 1.11 11.30
C TYR A 23 -6.13 0.28 12.46
N ARG A 24 -6.54 0.57 13.71
CA ARG A 24 -6.12 -0.20 14.88
C ARG A 24 -6.75 -1.60 14.89
N ARG A 25 -8.01 -1.72 14.48
CA ARG A 25 -8.79 -2.95 14.57
C ARG A 25 -8.17 -4.12 13.82
N LEU A 26 -7.48 -3.87 12.70
CA LEU A 26 -6.79 -4.92 11.95
C LEU A 26 -5.73 -5.63 12.79
N ALA A 27 -4.96 -4.89 13.59
CA ALA A 27 -3.95 -5.48 14.47
C ALA A 27 -4.54 -6.25 15.65
N GLU A 28 -5.80 -6.02 15.96
CA GLU A 28 -6.53 -6.76 17.01
C GLU A 28 -7.18 -8.02 16.45
N ILE A 29 -7.80 -7.93 15.27
CA ILE A 29 -8.60 -9.04 14.72
C ILE A 29 -7.72 -10.17 14.16
N ILE A 30 -6.57 -9.85 13.56
CA ILE A 30 -5.70 -10.88 12.97
C ILE A 30 -5.21 -11.88 14.03
N PRO A 31 -4.62 -11.45 15.19
CA PRO A 31 -4.26 -12.38 16.27
C PRO A 31 -5.44 -13.15 16.82
N GLN A 32 -6.62 -12.51 16.93
CA GLN A 32 -7.84 -13.18 17.39
C GLN A 32 -8.24 -14.33 16.46
N LEU A 33 -8.31 -14.07 15.15
CA LEU A 33 -8.65 -15.10 14.16
C LEU A 33 -7.65 -16.26 14.17
N ILE A 34 -6.36 -15.97 14.34
CA ILE A 34 -5.33 -17.01 14.47
C ILE A 34 -5.57 -17.85 15.73
N ALA A 35 -5.90 -17.23 16.87
CA ALA A 35 -6.19 -17.93 18.10
C ALA A 35 -7.45 -18.80 18.01
N GLU A 36 -8.41 -18.43 17.17
CA GLU A 36 -9.61 -19.21 16.84
C GLU A 36 -9.34 -20.36 15.83
N GLY A 37 -8.10 -20.52 15.38
CA GLY A 37 -7.67 -21.56 14.44
C GLY A 37 -7.89 -21.19 12.97
N ALA A 38 -8.24 -19.94 12.66
CA ALA A 38 -8.30 -19.46 11.29
C ALA A 38 -6.91 -19.13 10.72
N ASN A 39 -6.81 -19.07 9.39
CA ASN A 39 -5.58 -18.69 8.69
C ASN A 39 -5.84 -17.42 7.83
N PRO A 40 -6.00 -16.24 8.45
CA PRO A 40 -6.28 -15.01 7.74
C PRO A 40 -5.11 -14.63 6.82
N ARG A 41 -5.41 -14.01 5.68
CA ARG A 41 -4.44 -13.43 4.76
C ARG A 41 -4.95 -12.07 4.30
N ILE A 42 -4.16 -11.04 4.51
CA ILE A 42 -4.48 -9.68 4.07
C ILE A 42 -3.29 -9.04 3.37
N MET A 43 -3.59 -8.15 2.44
CA MET A 43 -2.64 -7.20 1.86
C MET A 43 -2.99 -5.80 2.34
N LEU A 44 -2.00 -5.02 2.72
CA LEU A 44 -2.19 -3.64 3.21
C LEU A 44 -1.30 -2.69 2.41
N ASP A 45 -1.90 -1.61 1.92
CA ASP A 45 -1.21 -0.48 1.33
C ASP A 45 -1.63 0.82 2.04
N TYR A 46 -0.70 1.48 2.66
CA TYR A 46 -0.93 2.77 3.30
C TYR A 46 0.02 3.79 2.70
N SER A 47 -0.53 4.90 2.21
CA SER A 47 0.27 6.00 1.67
C SER A 47 1.20 6.59 2.74
N GLY A 48 2.32 7.13 2.32
CA GLY A 48 3.30 7.68 3.25
C GLY A 48 2.74 8.85 4.06
N ASN A 49 1.92 9.71 3.43
CA ASN A 49 1.28 10.83 4.12
C ASN A 49 0.24 10.38 5.16
N LEU A 50 -0.42 9.23 4.99
CA LEU A 50 -1.30 8.66 6.01
C LEU A 50 -0.49 8.20 7.22
N LEU A 51 0.59 7.44 7.00
CA LEU A 51 1.49 6.98 8.07
C LEU A 51 2.13 8.16 8.82
N TRP A 52 2.59 9.17 8.08
CA TRP A 52 3.10 10.41 8.65
C TRP A 52 2.02 11.16 9.44
N GLY A 53 0.78 11.18 8.94
CA GLY A 53 -0.36 11.80 9.62
C GLY A 53 -0.62 11.17 11.00
N PHE A 54 -0.55 9.85 11.15
CA PHE A 54 -0.66 9.19 12.44
C PHE A 54 0.42 9.64 13.43
N GLN A 55 1.66 9.83 12.95
CA GLN A 55 2.75 10.36 13.78
C GLN A 55 2.47 11.81 14.24
N GLN A 56 2.04 12.67 13.31
CA GLN A 56 1.74 14.07 13.63
C GLN A 56 0.58 14.22 14.63
N MET A 57 -0.41 13.33 14.55
CA MET A 57 -1.53 13.30 15.50
C MET A 57 -1.18 12.62 16.84
N GLY A 58 0.04 12.07 16.99
CA GLY A 58 0.42 11.32 18.18
C GLY A 58 -0.40 10.06 18.42
N ARG A 59 -0.94 9.42 17.35
CA ARG A 59 -1.77 8.22 17.46
C ARG A 59 -0.91 6.97 17.68
N HIS A 60 -0.27 6.92 18.84
CA HIS A 60 0.56 5.79 19.25
C HIS A 60 -0.22 4.47 19.30
N ASP A 61 -1.51 4.52 19.63
CA ASP A 61 -2.39 3.35 19.62
C ASP A 61 -2.46 2.68 18.24
N ILE A 62 -2.49 3.47 17.16
CA ILE A 62 -2.46 2.96 15.77
C ILE A 62 -1.05 2.55 15.39
N LEU A 63 -0.05 3.38 15.69
CA LEU A 63 1.34 3.12 15.31
C LEU A 63 1.88 1.84 15.94
N ASP A 64 1.62 1.60 17.23
CA ASP A 64 2.01 0.38 17.94
C ASP A 64 1.29 -0.85 17.36
N ALA A 65 0.02 -0.69 17.00
CA ALA A 65 -0.76 -1.73 16.34
C ALA A 65 -0.17 -2.11 14.97
N LEU A 66 0.18 -1.11 14.15
CA LEU A 66 0.84 -1.34 12.86
C LEU A 66 2.25 -1.91 13.02
N GLN A 67 3.01 -1.43 14.02
CA GLN A 67 4.32 -1.99 14.35
C GLN A 67 4.25 -3.49 14.62
N ARG A 68 3.25 -3.94 15.37
CA ARG A 68 3.03 -5.38 15.61
C ARG A 68 2.72 -6.13 14.31
N LEU A 69 1.81 -5.63 13.48
CA LEU A 69 1.48 -6.27 12.20
C LEU A 69 2.69 -6.41 11.25
N VAL A 70 3.59 -5.42 11.28
CA VAL A 70 4.79 -5.42 10.43
C VAL A 70 5.90 -6.29 10.98
N CYS A 71 6.17 -6.19 12.29
CA CYS A 71 7.42 -6.67 12.87
C CYS A 71 7.29 -7.99 13.65
N ASP A 72 6.08 -8.39 14.11
CA ASP A 72 5.87 -9.63 14.83
C ASP A 72 6.01 -10.83 13.87
N PRO A 73 7.00 -11.73 14.09
CA PRO A 73 7.19 -12.90 13.24
C PRO A 73 5.96 -13.82 13.15
N ALA A 74 5.14 -13.87 14.20
CA ALA A 74 3.93 -14.67 14.22
C ALA A 74 2.84 -14.10 13.28
N LEU A 75 2.84 -12.80 13.04
CA LEU A 75 1.85 -12.13 12.18
C LEU A 75 2.33 -11.96 10.72
N GLN A 76 3.63 -11.94 10.48
CA GLN A 76 4.21 -11.76 9.14
C GLN A 76 3.66 -12.72 8.07
N PRO A 77 3.40 -14.01 8.34
CA PRO A 77 2.81 -14.90 7.34
C PRO A 77 1.38 -14.53 6.95
N HIS A 78 0.70 -13.71 7.73
CA HIS A 78 -0.72 -13.37 7.58
C HIS A 78 -0.93 -11.99 6.95
N VAL A 79 0.10 -11.14 6.92
CA VAL A 79 0.00 -9.75 6.46
C VAL A 79 1.07 -9.46 5.43
N GLU A 80 0.68 -9.16 4.21
CA GLU A 80 1.57 -8.69 3.16
C GLU A 80 1.46 -7.18 3.01
N TRP A 81 2.57 -6.47 3.20
CA TRP A 81 2.64 -5.04 2.98
C TRP A 81 3.04 -4.74 1.55
N LEU A 82 2.27 -3.84 0.93
CA LEU A 82 2.52 -3.34 -0.41
C LEU A 82 3.12 -1.94 -0.34
N GLY A 83 4.10 -1.69 -1.20
CA GLY A 83 4.54 -0.34 -1.45
C GLY A 83 3.48 0.45 -2.20
N THR A 84 3.51 1.76 -2.04
CA THR A 84 2.65 2.69 -2.78
C THR A 84 3.35 4.04 -2.90
N PHE A 85 2.67 5.06 -3.42
CA PHE A 85 3.21 6.41 -3.46
C PHE A 85 3.08 7.13 -2.12
N TRP A 86 4.00 8.06 -1.87
CA TRP A 86 3.99 8.90 -0.68
C TRP A 86 2.68 9.66 -0.49
N SER A 87 2.26 10.41 -1.50
CA SER A 87 1.13 11.33 -1.42
C SER A 87 -0.17 10.79 -2.01
N HIS A 88 -0.27 9.48 -2.26
CA HIS A 88 -1.41 8.89 -2.98
C HIS A 88 -1.61 9.51 -4.38
N ALA A 89 -0.51 9.96 -5.01
CA ALA A 89 -0.55 10.55 -6.35
C ALA A 89 -0.95 9.50 -7.39
N VAL A 90 -1.82 9.88 -8.32
CA VAL A 90 -2.26 8.99 -9.41
C VAL A 90 -1.16 8.96 -10.48
N ALA A 91 -0.63 7.78 -10.77
CA ALA A 91 0.52 7.62 -11.67
C ALA A 91 0.36 8.28 -13.05
N PRO A 92 -0.80 8.20 -13.74
CA PRO A 92 -1.00 8.88 -15.03
C PRO A 92 -0.85 10.41 -14.98
N SER A 93 -1.10 11.03 -13.83
CA SER A 93 -1.02 12.48 -13.64
C SER A 93 0.25 12.94 -12.94
N THR A 94 1.15 12.01 -12.64
CA THR A 94 2.41 12.30 -11.94
C THR A 94 3.52 12.49 -12.98
N PRO A 95 4.29 13.61 -12.95
CA PRO A 95 5.43 13.79 -13.84
C PRO A 95 6.44 12.65 -13.71
N ILE A 96 7.02 12.21 -14.83
CA ILE A 96 7.98 11.09 -14.87
C ILE A 96 9.09 11.22 -13.80
N PRO A 97 9.76 12.39 -13.63
CA PRO A 97 10.80 12.54 -12.60
C PRO A 97 10.30 12.30 -11.19
N ASP A 98 9.02 12.57 -10.93
CA ASP A 98 8.43 12.48 -9.59
C ASP A 98 7.96 11.06 -9.23
N LEU A 99 7.69 10.21 -10.22
CA LEU A 99 7.24 8.83 -10.00
C LEU A 99 8.19 8.08 -9.04
N LYS A 100 9.47 8.09 -9.35
CA LYS A 100 10.48 7.43 -8.52
C LYS A 100 10.65 8.11 -7.16
N LEU A 101 10.54 9.44 -7.09
CA LEU A 101 10.64 10.18 -5.83
C LEU A 101 9.49 9.83 -4.88
N GLN A 102 8.27 9.67 -5.39
CA GLN A 102 7.12 9.22 -4.61
C GLN A 102 7.36 7.83 -3.98
N ILE A 103 7.92 6.91 -4.75
CA ILE A 103 8.28 5.56 -4.28
C ILE A 103 9.35 5.62 -3.20
N LEU A 104 10.46 6.33 -3.46
CA LEU A 104 11.58 6.44 -2.55
C LEU A 104 11.20 7.12 -1.24
N ALA A 105 10.37 8.18 -1.29
CA ALA A 105 9.87 8.87 -0.10
C ALA A 105 9.03 7.91 0.77
N TRP A 106 8.17 7.09 0.15
CA TRP A 106 7.41 6.07 0.86
C TRP A 106 8.34 5.03 1.52
N GLN A 107 9.30 4.49 0.75
CA GLN A 107 10.24 3.48 1.25
C GLN A 107 11.07 3.99 2.43
N GLN A 108 11.60 5.22 2.31
CA GLN A 108 12.39 5.85 3.37
C GLN A 108 11.57 6.01 4.65
N HIS A 109 10.33 6.47 4.52
CA HIS A 109 9.46 6.66 5.67
C HIS A 109 9.06 5.33 6.31
N PHE A 110 8.68 4.34 5.49
CA PHE A 110 8.34 3.00 5.96
C PHE A 110 9.51 2.34 6.70
N ALA A 111 10.74 2.45 6.15
CA ALA A 111 11.93 1.94 6.80
C ALA A 111 12.26 2.68 8.10
N ALA A 112 12.07 3.98 8.15
CA ALA A 112 12.25 4.77 9.37
C ALA A 112 11.28 4.38 10.49
N MET A 113 10.05 3.97 10.13
CA MET A 113 9.03 3.53 11.10
C MET A 113 9.21 2.08 11.55
N PHE A 114 9.49 1.16 10.61
CA PHE A 114 9.41 -0.29 10.82
C PHE A 114 10.73 -1.04 10.62
N GLY A 115 11.76 -0.34 10.17
CA GLY A 115 13.10 -0.89 9.95
C GLY A 115 13.32 -1.42 8.53
N ASP A 116 14.59 -1.49 8.13
CA ASP A 116 15.01 -1.97 6.80
C ASP A 116 14.61 -3.42 6.54
N ALA A 117 14.67 -4.27 7.57
CA ALA A 117 14.26 -5.67 7.45
C ALA A 117 12.76 -5.81 7.10
N ALA A 118 11.93 -4.90 7.58
CA ALA A 118 10.52 -4.84 7.21
C ALA A 118 10.36 -4.39 5.74
N LEU A 119 11.07 -3.33 5.33
CA LEU A 119 11.05 -2.85 3.94
C LEU A 119 11.53 -3.92 2.96
N GLN A 120 12.54 -4.70 3.30
CA GLN A 120 13.05 -5.78 2.43
C GLN A 120 12.03 -6.87 2.14
N ARG A 121 10.98 -7.03 2.96
CA ARG A 121 9.89 -7.98 2.72
C ARG A 121 8.81 -7.44 1.77
N VAL A 122 8.73 -6.13 1.60
CA VAL A 122 7.77 -5.50 0.69
C VAL A 122 8.19 -5.75 -0.75
N LYS A 123 7.45 -6.59 -1.48
CA LYS A 123 7.76 -6.98 -2.87
C LYS A 123 6.68 -6.59 -3.86
N GLY A 124 5.48 -6.39 -3.39
CA GLY A 124 4.35 -5.93 -4.18
C GLY A 124 4.20 -4.41 -4.13
N PHE A 125 3.61 -3.85 -5.17
CA PHE A 125 3.28 -2.44 -5.26
C PHE A 125 1.78 -2.27 -5.59
N SER A 126 1.13 -1.36 -4.88
CA SER A 126 -0.25 -0.95 -5.13
C SER A 126 -0.25 0.47 -5.70
N PRO A 127 -0.46 0.65 -7.01
CA PRO A 127 -0.62 1.98 -7.57
C PRO A 127 -1.86 2.65 -6.98
N PRO A 128 -1.78 3.91 -6.55
CA PRO A 128 -2.96 4.64 -6.10
C PRO A 128 -4.10 4.57 -7.11
N GLU A 129 -5.31 4.25 -6.63
CA GLU A 129 -6.52 4.02 -7.45
C GLU A 129 -6.36 2.90 -8.48
N MET A 130 -5.33 2.05 -8.35
CA MET A 130 -4.95 1.01 -9.32
C MET A 130 -4.76 1.52 -10.75
N HIS A 131 -4.50 2.84 -10.91
CA HIS A 131 -4.33 3.46 -12.22
C HIS A 131 -2.89 3.33 -12.71
N LEU A 132 -2.77 2.79 -13.93
CA LEU A 132 -1.51 2.74 -14.67
C LEU A 132 -1.43 3.88 -15.68
N PRO A 133 -0.22 4.42 -15.96
CA PRO A 133 -0.04 5.31 -17.09
C PRO A 133 -0.45 4.63 -18.40
N ASN A 134 -1.22 5.34 -19.21
CA ASN A 134 -1.65 4.87 -20.53
C ASN A 134 -0.71 5.28 -21.67
N HIS A 135 0.25 6.17 -21.40
CA HIS A 135 1.30 6.53 -22.36
C HIS A 135 2.49 5.56 -22.20
N PRO A 136 2.98 4.94 -23.30
CA PRO A 136 4.00 3.90 -23.23
C PRO A 136 5.30 4.34 -22.56
N ASP A 137 5.78 5.56 -22.84
CA ASP A 137 7.01 6.06 -22.22
C ASP A 137 6.87 6.26 -20.70
N THR A 138 5.71 6.80 -20.28
CA THR A 138 5.43 6.99 -18.84
C THR A 138 5.27 5.65 -18.12
N LEU A 139 4.59 4.69 -18.76
CA LEU A 139 4.45 3.34 -18.22
C LEU A 139 5.81 2.65 -18.12
N TYR A 140 6.64 2.75 -19.15
CA TYR A 140 8.00 2.19 -19.14
C TYR A 140 8.83 2.75 -17.98
N GLU A 141 8.89 4.08 -17.82
CA GLU A 141 9.66 4.70 -16.73
C GLU A 141 9.08 4.35 -15.34
N PHE A 142 7.75 4.20 -15.23
CA PHE A 142 7.12 3.75 -13.99
C PHE A 142 7.55 2.31 -13.64
N ILE A 143 7.44 1.38 -14.58
CA ILE A 143 7.86 -0.03 -14.35
C ILE A 143 9.35 -0.12 -14.05
N LYS A 144 10.18 0.64 -14.76
CA LYS A 144 11.62 0.74 -14.50
C LYS A 144 11.89 1.23 -13.06
N ALA A 145 11.20 2.30 -12.63
CA ALA A 145 11.33 2.82 -11.27
C ALA A 145 10.94 1.77 -10.22
N LEU A 146 9.85 1.03 -10.44
CA LEU A 146 9.44 -0.06 -9.54
C LEU A 146 10.53 -1.14 -9.43
N ARG A 147 11.11 -1.58 -10.55
CA ARG A 147 12.20 -2.58 -10.55
C ARG A 147 13.43 -2.07 -9.81
N GLU A 148 13.87 -0.85 -10.09
CA GLU A 148 15.02 -0.21 -9.44
C GLU A 148 14.81 -0.04 -7.93
N CYS A 149 13.55 0.15 -7.49
CA CYS A 149 13.17 0.23 -6.08
C CYS A 149 12.90 -1.16 -5.43
N GLY A 150 13.14 -2.26 -6.16
CA GLY A 150 13.11 -3.62 -5.61
C GLY A 150 11.75 -4.31 -5.58
N TYR A 151 10.74 -3.73 -6.21
CA TYR A 151 9.43 -4.38 -6.37
C TYR A 151 9.49 -5.47 -7.45
N ARG A 152 8.68 -6.51 -7.28
CA ARG A 152 8.65 -7.69 -8.15
C ARG A 152 7.31 -7.89 -8.84
N TRP A 153 6.25 -7.30 -8.34
CA TRP A 153 4.90 -7.36 -8.87
C TRP A 153 4.10 -6.12 -8.45
N LEU A 154 3.03 -5.84 -9.16
CA LEU A 154 2.10 -4.76 -8.84
C LEU A 154 0.66 -5.20 -9.04
N LEU A 155 -0.26 -4.57 -8.32
CA LEU A 155 -1.69 -4.72 -8.55
C LEU A 155 -2.08 -3.95 -9.81
N VAL A 156 -2.90 -4.58 -10.64
CA VAL A 156 -3.46 -3.97 -11.85
C VAL A 156 -4.95 -4.28 -11.95
N GLN A 157 -5.69 -3.40 -12.59
CA GLN A 157 -7.07 -3.69 -12.97
C GLN A 157 -7.08 -4.67 -14.13
N GLU A 158 -8.01 -5.63 -14.14
CA GLU A 158 -8.11 -6.66 -15.16
C GLU A 158 -8.14 -6.08 -16.58
N HIS A 159 -8.89 -5.01 -16.79
CA HIS A 159 -9.01 -4.34 -18.09
C HIS A 159 -7.78 -3.51 -18.51
N SER A 160 -6.77 -3.37 -17.63
CA SER A 160 -5.51 -2.68 -17.94
C SER A 160 -4.46 -3.60 -18.54
N VAL A 161 -4.76 -4.90 -18.67
CA VAL A 161 -3.84 -5.90 -19.19
C VAL A 161 -4.51 -6.67 -20.32
N GLU A 162 -3.78 -6.83 -21.43
CA GLU A 162 -4.24 -7.55 -22.61
C GLU A 162 -3.10 -8.43 -23.16
N ASN A 163 -3.45 -9.36 -24.02
CA ASN A 163 -2.48 -10.13 -24.77
C ASN A 163 -1.70 -9.24 -25.76
N PRO A 164 -0.50 -9.64 -26.21
CA PRO A 164 0.29 -8.87 -27.17
C PRO A 164 -0.42 -8.57 -28.51
N ASP A 165 -1.45 -9.34 -28.85
CA ASP A 165 -2.28 -9.15 -30.03
C ASP A 165 -3.49 -8.20 -29.78
N GLY A 166 -3.59 -7.61 -28.59
CA GLY A 166 -4.68 -6.72 -28.18
C GLY A 166 -5.97 -7.44 -27.78
N THR A 167 -5.97 -8.78 -27.66
CA THR A 167 -7.12 -9.51 -27.15
C THR A 167 -7.19 -9.48 -25.62
N PRO A 168 -8.39 -9.45 -25.02
CA PRO A 168 -8.51 -9.53 -23.56
C PRO A 168 -7.89 -10.82 -23.00
N LEU A 169 -7.38 -10.76 -21.78
CA LEU A 169 -6.92 -11.95 -21.07
C LEU A 169 -8.07 -12.95 -20.87
N SER A 170 -7.79 -14.23 -21.01
CA SER A 170 -8.71 -15.27 -20.55
C SER A 170 -8.83 -15.23 -19.03
N ARG A 171 -9.92 -15.79 -18.48
CA ARG A 171 -10.10 -15.89 -17.04
C ARG A 171 -8.94 -16.62 -16.36
N GLU A 172 -8.39 -17.65 -16.99
CA GLU A 172 -7.24 -18.39 -16.46
C GLU A 172 -5.98 -17.52 -16.44
N GLN A 173 -5.72 -16.76 -17.51
CA GLN A 173 -4.59 -15.82 -17.57
C GLN A 173 -4.72 -14.70 -16.54
N ALA A 174 -5.93 -14.15 -16.34
CA ALA A 174 -6.17 -13.09 -15.36
C ALA A 174 -5.95 -13.54 -13.90
N LEU A 175 -6.08 -14.85 -13.62
CA LEU A 175 -5.84 -15.43 -12.30
C LEU A 175 -4.36 -15.81 -12.05
N LEU A 176 -3.52 -15.76 -13.06
CA LEU A 176 -2.09 -16.03 -12.91
C LEU A 176 -1.37 -14.76 -12.42
N PRO A 177 -0.46 -14.88 -11.43
CA PRO A 177 0.37 -13.75 -11.06
C PRO A 177 1.27 -13.35 -12.22
N ASN A 178 1.08 -12.14 -12.74
CA ASN A 178 1.95 -11.58 -13.77
C ASN A 178 3.21 -11.04 -13.11
N LEU A 179 4.35 -11.65 -13.37
CA LEU A 179 5.64 -11.18 -12.87
C LEU A 179 6.06 -9.91 -13.62
N LEU A 180 6.64 -8.95 -12.90
CA LEU A 180 7.35 -7.83 -13.50
C LEU A 180 8.60 -8.38 -14.21
N VAL A 181 8.58 -8.37 -15.54
CA VAL A 181 9.65 -8.91 -16.38
C VAL A 181 10.68 -7.82 -16.71
#